data_faeb06108b0fceb6e35dc2d1449dd5ef
#
_entry.id   faeb06108b0fceb6e35dc2d1449dd5ef
#
_cell.length_a   1.000
_cell.length_b   1.000
_cell.length_c   1.000
_cell.angle_alpha   90.00
_cell.angle_beta   90.00
_cell.angle_gamma   90.00
#
_symmetry.space_group_name_H-M   'P 1'
#
loop_
_entity.id
_entity.type
_entity.pdbx_description
1 polymer ?
#
loop_
_entity_poly.entity_id
_entity_poly.type
_entity_poly.pdbx_seq_one_letter_code
_entity_poly.pdbx_strand_id
1 'polypeptide(L)'
;MEAYSLVKVPVVTTKDFIIYLEDYQNNTFIHCDVTSKWTKTVKKNLTEAFNKLDKKELLALHKQSDKKHKKFLKLFNFNYLNSFEGKDNTQYDVFIWR
;
A
#
# COMPACT_ATOMS: atom_id res chain seq x y z
N MET A 1 17.93 -2.05 -18.35
CA MET A 1 17.49 -2.13 -17.95
C MET A 1 16.91 -1.99 -17.43
N GLU A 2 16.30 -1.85 -17.26
CA GLU A 2 15.73 -1.74 -16.67
C GLU A 2 15.23 -2.16 -15.95
N ALA A 3 15.00 -2.19 -16.11
CA ALA A 3 15.05 -3.11 -15.24
C ALA A 3 14.21 -2.95 -14.05
N TYR A 4 13.54 -2.20 -13.94
CA TYR A 4 12.68 -2.19 -13.00
C TYR A 4 11.49 -1.80 -13.32
N SER A 5 11.09 -2.43 -14.05
CA SER A 5 9.82 -2.32 -14.20
C SER A 5 9.14 -2.73 -13.03
N LEU A 6 8.72 -1.92 -12.35
CA LEU A 6 7.90 -2.09 -11.25
C LEU A 6 6.53 -2.45 -11.76
N VAL A 7 6.29 -3.69 -11.93
CA VAL A 7 5.00 -4.16 -12.37
C VAL A 7 4.12 -4.39 -11.16
N LYS A 8 3.06 -3.61 -11.04
CA LYS A 8 2.04 -3.84 -10.03
C LYS A 8 1.13 -4.96 -10.50
N VAL A 9 1.04 -6.02 -9.72
CA VAL A 9 0.20 -7.18 -10.05
C VAL A 9 -1.05 -7.12 -9.18
N PRO A 10 -2.25 -7.07 -9.79
CA PRO A 10 -3.48 -7.10 -8.99
C PRO A 10 -3.65 -8.51 -8.40
N VAL A 11 -3.80 -8.58 -7.10
CA VAL A 11 -3.96 -9.84 -6.38
C VAL A 11 -5.35 -9.99 -5.78
N VAL A 12 -6.06 -8.90 -5.56
CA VAL A 12 -7.45 -8.91 -5.14
C VAL A 12 -8.18 -7.84 -5.94
N THR A 13 -9.24 -8.24 -6.63
CA THR A 13 -10.08 -7.31 -7.40
C THR A 13 -11.52 -7.50 -6.98
N THR A 14 -12.14 -6.45 -6.48
CA THR A 14 -13.57 -6.43 -6.15
C THR A 14 -14.21 -5.22 -6.79
N LYS A 15 -15.52 -5.09 -6.68
CA LYS A 15 -16.20 -3.89 -7.17
C LYS A 15 -15.84 -2.64 -6.37
N ASP A 16 -15.32 -2.81 -5.16
CA ASP A 16 -15.07 -1.70 -4.24
C ASP A 16 -13.60 -1.30 -4.18
N PHE A 17 -12.68 -2.22 -4.47
CA PHE A 17 -11.25 -1.93 -4.39
C PHE A 17 -10.42 -2.93 -5.17
N ILE A 18 -9.19 -2.53 -5.47
CA ILE A 18 -8.19 -3.41 -6.07
C ILE A 18 -6.93 -3.31 -5.22
N ILE A 19 -6.37 -4.46 -4.84
CA ILE A 19 -5.09 -4.52 -4.15
C ILE A 19 -4.05 -5.02 -5.13
N TYR A 20 -2.93 -4.30 -5.21
CA TYR A 20 -1.80 -4.68 -6.07
C TYR A 20 -0.60 -4.97 -5.19
N LEU A 21 0.24 -5.90 -5.62
CA LEU A 21 1.55 -6.12 -5.02
C LEU A 21 2.62 -5.82 -6.05
N GLU A 22 3.74 -5.30 -5.57
CA GLU A 22 4.86 -4.92 -6.40
C GLU A 22 6.13 -5.34 -5.67
N ASP A 23 6.91 -6.23 -6.28
CA ASP A 23 8.18 -6.67 -5.70
C ASP A 23 9.31 -5.79 -6.18
N TYR A 24 10.14 -5.34 -5.24
CA TYR A 24 11.29 -4.52 -5.54
C TYR A 24 12.40 -4.79 -4.53
N GLN A 25 13.56 -5.24 -5.00
CA GLN A 25 14.73 -5.50 -4.16
C GLN A 25 14.41 -6.38 -2.94
N ASN A 26 13.74 -7.50 -3.17
CA ASN A 26 13.37 -8.47 -2.13
C ASN A 26 12.33 -7.95 -1.13
N ASN A 27 11.72 -6.81 -1.41
CA ASN A 27 10.63 -6.28 -0.60
C ASN A 27 9.34 -6.33 -1.41
N THR A 28 8.22 -6.49 -0.74
CA THR A 28 6.91 -6.45 -1.37
C THR A 28 6.19 -5.18 -0.95
N PHE A 29 5.85 -4.34 -1.92
CA PHE A 29 5.07 -3.13 -1.68
C PHE A 29 3.61 -3.39 -2.02
N ILE A 30 2.73 -2.83 -1.21
CA ILE A 30 1.30 -2.96 -1.43
C ILE A 30 0.73 -1.63 -1.89
N HIS A 31 -0.18 -1.70 -2.86
CA HIS A 31 -0.93 -0.55 -3.36
C HIS A 31 -2.40 -0.92 -3.32
N CYS A 32 -3.24 0.04 -2.99
CA CYS A 32 -4.68 -0.20 -2.93
C CYS A 32 -5.43 0.98 -3.53
N ASP A 33 -6.30 0.67 -4.50
CA ASP A 33 -7.20 1.67 -5.09
C ASP A 33 -8.60 1.37 -4.61
N VAL A 34 -9.22 2.30 -3.92
CA VAL A 34 -10.62 2.17 -3.50
C VAL A 34 -11.48 2.85 -4.56
N THR A 35 -12.32 2.08 -5.21
CA THR A 35 -13.10 2.53 -6.37
C THR A 35 -14.54 2.86 -6.06
N SER A 36 -14.99 2.60 -4.84
CA SER A 36 -16.34 2.92 -4.41
C SER A 36 -16.31 3.89 -3.24
N LYS A 37 -17.49 4.35 -2.83
CA LYS A 37 -17.62 5.21 -1.67
C LYS A 37 -17.15 4.47 -0.42
N TRP A 38 -16.39 5.14 0.43
CA TRP A 38 -15.87 4.53 1.63
C TRP A 38 -17.00 4.28 2.64
N THR A 39 -17.14 3.03 3.09
CA THR A 39 -18.14 2.62 4.08
C THR A 39 -17.49 1.66 5.08
N LYS A 40 -18.21 1.37 6.17
CA LYS A 40 -17.75 0.39 7.15
C LYS A 40 -17.63 -1.00 6.53
N THR A 41 -18.51 -1.32 5.59
CA THR A 41 -18.47 -2.61 4.89
C THR A 41 -17.23 -2.71 4.02
N VAL A 42 -16.88 -1.64 3.28
CA VAL A 42 -15.67 -1.61 2.47
C VAL A 42 -14.43 -1.77 3.37
N LYS A 43 -14.39 -1.06 4.49
CA LYS A 43 -13.29 -1.18 5.45
C LYS A 43 -13.14 -2.62 5.95
N LYS A 44 -14.26 -3.25 6.32
CA LYS A 44 -14.25 -4.63 6.81
C LYS A 44 -13.71 -5.58 5.74
N ASN A 45 -14.22 -5.46 4.52
CA ASN A 45 -13.82 -6.33 3.42
C ASN A 45 -12.35 -6.15 3.08
N LEU A 46 -11.86 -4.92 3.13
CA LEU A 46 -10.45 -4.63 2.85
C LEU A 46 -9.54 -5.20 3.95
N THR A 47 -9.96 -5.09 5.21
CA THR A 47 -9.22 -5.68 6.34
C THR A 47 -9.12 -7.20 6.17
N GLU A 48 -10.22 -7.85 5.81
CA GLU A 48 -10.22 -9.29 5.58
C GLU A 48 -9.30 -9.67 4.42
N ALA A 49 -9.31 -8.86 3.36
CA ALA A 49 -8.44 -9.10 2.21
C ALA A 49 -6.96 -8.99 2.60
N PHE A 50 -6.59 -7.99 3.39
CA PHE A 50 -5.20 -7.85 3.87
C PHE A 50 -4.79 -9.08 4.69
N ASN A 51 -5.67 -9.54 5.57
CA ASN A 51 -5.36 -10.69 6.42
C ASN A 51 -5.21 -12.00 5.65
N LYS A 52 -5.78 -12.07 4.46
CA LYS A 52 -5.66 -13.26 3.60
C LYS A 52 -4.46 -13.23 2.68
N LEU A 53 -3.75 -12.10 2.60
CA LEU A 53 -2.56 -12.05 1.76
C LEU A 53 -1.46 -12.92 2.37
N ASP A 54 -0.84 -13.74 1.51
CA ASP A 54 0.17 -14.69 1.98
C ASP A 54 1.54 -14.00 2.00
N LYS A 55 1.67 -12.98 2.80
CA LYS A 55 2.89 -12.22 2.98
C LYS A 55 3.06 -11.86 4.44
N LYS A 56 4.28 -12.02 4.95
CA LYS A 56 4.58 -11.70 6.34
C LYS A 56 4.79 -10.21 6.57
N GLU A 57 5.31 -9.53 5.56
CA GLU A 57 5.60 -8.10 5.65
C GLU A 57 5.23 -7.43 4.36
N LEU A 58 4.53 -6.32 4.47
CA LEU A 58 4.15 -5.50 3.31
C LEU A 58 4.62 -4.08 3.56
N LEU A 59 5.25 -3.47 2.57
CA LEU A 59 5.69 -2.09 2.65
C LEU A 59 4.73 -1.21 1.87
N ALA A 60 4.52 0.00 2.35
CA ALA A 60 3.73 1.00 1.66
C ALA A 60 4.53 2.27 1.52
N LEU A 61 4.62 2.78 0.30
CA LEU A 61 5.27 4.04 0.02
C LEU A 61 4.25 5.16 0.22
N HIS A 62 4.60 6.14 1.04
CA HIS A 62 3.69 7.23 1.39
C HIS A 62 4.34 8.58 1.10
N LYS A 63 3.68 9.38 0.26
CA LYS A 63 4.10 10.75 0.03
C LYS A 63 3.67 11.58 1.25
N GLN A 64 4.63 12.24 1.90
CA GLN A 64 4.37 12.92 3.18
C GLN A 64 3.24 13.95 3.10
N SER A 65 3.05 14.57 1.97
CA SER A 65 2.00 15.57 1.81
C SER A 65 0.59 14.98 1.68
N ASP A 66 0.46 13.67 1.50
CA ASP A 66 -0.83 13.02 1.31
C ASP A 66 -1.44 12.61 2.65
N LYS A 67 -2.22 13.50 3.23
CA LYS A 67 -2.81 13.28 4.54
C LYS A 67 -3.87 12.18 4.56
N LYS A 68 -4.60 12.02 3.46
CA LYS A 68 -5.62 10.97 3.38
C LYS A 68 -4.97 9.59 3.38
N HIS A 69 -3.89 9.44 2.63
CA HIS A 69 -3.15 8.20 2.58
C HIS A 69 -2.57 7.86 3.95
N LYS A 70 -2.07 8.85 4.67
CA LYS A 70 -1.54 8.64 6.02
C LYS A 70 -2.61 8.11 6.97
N LYS A 71 -3.81 8.65 6.90
CA LYS A 71 -4.93 8.17 7.71
C LYS A 71 -5.29 6.73 7.36
N PHE A 72 -5.28 6.40 6.07
CA PHE A 72 -5.53 5.05 5.59
C PHE A 72 -4.52 4.07 6.17
N LEU A 73 -3.24 4.41 6.10
CA LEU A 73 -2.18 3.53 6.62
C LEU A 73 -2.33 3.29 8.13
N LYS A 74 -2.65 4.33 8.89
CA LYS A 74 -2.87 4.18 10.33
C LYS A 74 -4.09 3.33 10.63
N LEU A 75 -5.15 3.48 9.84
CA LEU A 75 -6.39 2.74 10.03
C LEU A 75 -6.16 1.24 9.88
N PHE A 76 -5.23 0.83 9.02
CA PHE A 76 -4.93 -0.58 8.79
C PHE A 76 -3.66 -1.05 9.53
N ASN A 77 -3.23 -0.28 10.54
CA ASN A 77 -2.13 -0.65 11.43
C ASN A 77 -0.76 -0.75 10.76
N PHE A 78 -0.54 0.06 9.74
CA PHE A 78 0.79 0.21 9.18
C PHE A 78 1.62 1.08 10.13
N ASN A 79 2.87 0.72 10.33
CA ASN A 79 3.78 1.43 11.21
C ASN A 79 4.87 2.12 10.41
N TYR A 80 5.28 3.29 10.87
CA TYR A 80 6.36 4.04 10.24
C TYR A 80 7.67 3.25 10.33
N LEU A 81 8.40 3.17 9.24
CA LEU A 81 9.69 2.50 9.17
C LEU A 81 10.84 3.48 8.96
N ASN A 82 10.82 4.23 7.86
CA ASN A 82 11.85 5.24 7.59
C ASN A 82 11.35 6.23 6.54
N SER A 83 12.19 7.22 6.26
CA SER A 83 11.88 8.26 5.27
C SER A 83 13.04 8.44 4.31
N PHE A 84 12.74 8.94 3.13
CA PHE A 84 13.77 9.31 2.16
C PHE A 84 13.26 10.41 1.24
N GLU A 85 14.19 11.07 0.55
CA GLU A 85 13.85 12.08 -0.43
C GLU A 85 13.93 11.46 -1.82
N GLY A 86 12.85 11.58 -2.60
CA GLY A 86 12.82 11.09 -3.97
C GLY A 86 13.58 11.98 -4.93
N LYS A 87 13.74 11.53 -6.17
CA LYS A 87 14.49 12.27 -7.20
C LYS A 87 13.86 13.61 -7.53
N ASP A 88 12.58 13.76 -7.30
CA ASP A 88 11.84 14.98 -7.56
C ASP A 88 11.79 15.91 -6.34
N ASN A 89 12.65 15.69 -5.35
CA ASN A 89 12.69 16.41 -4.09
C ASN A 89 11.44 16.21 -3.24
N THR A 90 10.65 15.23 -3.55
CA THR A 90 9.48 14.88 -2.76
C THR A 90 9.90 14.02 -1.57
N GLN A 91 9.36 14.32 -0.40
CA GLN A 91 9.64 13.54 0.79
C GLN A 91 8.67 12.36 0.88
N TYR A 92 9.22 11.17 1.09
CA TYR A 92 8.46 9.94 1.21
C TYR A 92 8.74 9.26 2.53
N ASP A 93 7.72 8.60 3.06
CA ASP A 93 7.85 7.71 4.20
C ASP A 93 7.59 6.29 3.72
N VAL A 94 8.27 5.33 4.33
CA VAL A 94 7.99 3.91 4.13
C VAL A 94 7.30 3.41 5.39
N PHE A 95 6.13 2.81 5.22
CA PHE A 95 5.39 2.18 6.31
C PHE A 95 5.44 0.67 6.14
N ILE A 96 5.30 -0.05 7.23
CA ILE A 96 5.36 -1.51 7.22
C ILE A 96 4.15 -2.10 7.95
N TRP A 97 3.60 -3.15 7.35
CA TRP A 97 2.53 -3.93 7.94
C TRP A 97 3.06 -5.33 8.18
N ARG A 98 2.89 -5.81 9.40
CA ARG A 98 3.36 -7.14 9.80
C ARG A 98 2.25 -7.97 10.39
#